data_8e2fe4558e3c6794804cdf0aa7e203bd
#
_entry.id   8e2fe4558e3c6794804cdf0aa7e203bd
#
_cell.length_a   1.000
_cell.length_b   1.000
_cell.length_c   1.000
_cell.angle_alpha   90.00
_cell.angle_beta   90.00
_cell.angle_gamma   90.00
#
_symmetry.space_group_name_H-M   'P 1'
#
loop_
_entity.id
_entity.type
_entity.pdbx_description
1 polymer ?
#
loop_
_entity_poly.entity_id
_entity_poly.type
_entity_poly.pdbx_seq_one_letter_code
_entity_poly.pdbx_strand_id
1 'polypeptide(L)'
;MRTQSSATVARPIAVIAPRESRSLGTVQAALGVIAFSLTFPSTAWGLESFGPWSLVAVRGVLAAVVAGGCLLALRVRLPARRHLAGLAVVAAGVVLGFPMLTTLALETSTTAHAAVVVGLLPLTTAVFSALRTGVRPSRRFWLAAVAGAVAVIAFTLTQSGGALTTADGCLFAALLVCAAGYTEGGRLARVMPGWQVIGWALVLCLPLSVPAAAVALAHEPVHLTGHGIAGVLWVALGSQFAGLVVWYRGMAAVGIPRASQLQLAQPLLTLVWSALLLGEHFTAAAPLTAVAVLVCIAVTQRS
;
A
#
# COMPACT_ATOMS: atom_id res chain seq x y z
N MET A 1 14.25 -63.71 -0.10
CA MET A 1 14.43 -62.69 0.93
C MET A 1 14.59 -61.34 0.21
N ARG A 2 13.54 -60.50 0.19
CA ARG A 2 13.58 -59.13 -0.36
C ARG A 2 13.56 -58.17 0.82
N THR A 3 14.66 -57.53 1.05
CA THR A 3 14.78 -56.45 2.04
C THR A 3 14.12 -55.18 1.51
N GLN A 4 12.99 -54.80 2.10
CA GLN A 4 12.36 -53.48 1.88
C GLN A 4 13.14 -52.43 2.68
N SER A 5 13.79 -51.54 1.94
CA SER A 5 14.40 -50.33 2.49
C SER A 5 13.32 -49.28 2.70
N SER A 6 12.95 -49.02 3.94
CA SER A 6 12.02 -47.93 4.32
C SER A 6 12.77 -46.62 4.28
N ALA A 7 12.62 -45.87 3.20
CA ALA A 7 13.08 -44.49 3.13
C ALA A 7 12.15 -43.61 4.00
N THR A 8 12.67 -43.19 5.16
CA THR A 8 12.00 -42.23 6.05
C THR A 8 12.00 -40.86 5.38
N VAL A 9 10.88 -40.48 4.79
CA VAL A 9 10.66 -39.12 4.26
C VAL A 9 10.63 -38.15 5.44
N ALA A 10 11.71 -37.39 5.61
CA ALA A 10 11.77 -36.31 6.59
C ALA A 10 10.68 -35.27 6.28
N ARG A 11 9.68 -35.17 7.16
CA ARG A 11 8.68 -34.10 7.12
C ARG A 11 9.39 -32.76 7.29
N PRO A 12 9.10 -31.74 6.45
CA PRO A 12 9.66 -30.40 6.67
C PRO A 12 9.15 -29.88 8.02
N ILE A 13 10.08 -29.51 8.88
CA ILE A 13 9.79 -28.83 10.15
C ILE A 13 9.14 -27.50 9.80
N ALA A 14 7.84 -27.42 9.96
CA ALA A 14 7.12 -26.14 9.90
C ALA A 14 7.66 -25.28 11.05
N VAL A 15 8.38 -24.23 10.74
CA VAL A 15 8.75 -23.19 11.70
C VAL A 15 7.45 -22.55 12.17
N ILE A 16 6.94 -23.02 13.30
CA ILE A 16 5.78 -22.43 13.97
C ILE A 16 6.26 -21.10 14.53
N ALA A 17 5.97 -20.00 13.79
CA ALA A 17 6.10 -18.66 14.34
C ALA A 17 5.26 -18.58 15.64
N PRO A 18 5.75 -17.89 16.70
CA PRO A 18 4.99 -17.73 17.93
C PRO A 18 3.60 -17.21 17.60
N ARG A 19 2.57 -17.87 18.09
CA ARG A 19 1.18 -17.42 17.94
C ARG A 19 1.03 -16.13 18.75
N GLU A 20 1.26 -14.99 18.13
CA GLU A 20 0.80 -13.71 18.70
C GLU A 20 -0.70 -13.81 18.98
N SER A 21 -1.14 -13.29 20.11
CA SER A 21 -2.55 -13.35 20.45
C SER A 21 -3.37 -12.65 19.35
N ARG A 22 -4.55 -13.21 19.00
CA ARG A 22 -5.41 -12.62 17.94
C ARG A 22 -5.76 -11.15 18.21
N SER A 23 -5.85 -10.76 19.48
CA SER A 23 -6.08 -9.36 19.89
C SER A 23 -4.89 -8.47 19.51
N LEU A 24 -3.66 -8.88 19.79
CA LEU A 24 -2.46 -8.13 19.41
C LEU A 24 -2.34 -7.98 17.90
N GLY A 25 -2.59 -9.08 17.14
CA GLY A 25 -2.60 -9.01 15.68
C GLY A 25 -3.66 -8.06 15.11
N THR A 26 -4.85 -7.99 15.73
CA THR A 26 -5.90 -7.05 15.34
C THR A 26 -5.45 -5.60 15.60
N VAL A 27 -4.85 -5.33 16.76
CA VAL A 27 -4.30 -4.00 17.09
C VAL A 27 -3.20 -3.60 16.11
N GLN A 28 -2.28 -4.50 15.80
CA GLN A 28 -1.22 -4.24 14.82
C GLN A 28 -1.79 -3.93 13.43
N ALA A 29 -2.76 -4.70 12.93
CA ALA A 29 -3.41 -4.43 11.66
C ALA A 29 -4.14 -3.07 11.67
N ALA A 30 -4.85 -2.74 12.76
CA ALA A 30 -5.52 -1.45 12.92
C ALA A 30 -4.52 -0.28 12.93
N LEU A 31 -3.40 -0.41 13.63
CA LEU A 31 -2.33 0.60 13.62
C LEU A 31 -1.75 0.80 12.21
N GLY A 32 -1.59 -0.28 11.44
CA GLY A 32 -1.21 -0.19 10.03
C GLY A 32 -2.21 0.61 9.21
N VAL A 33 -3.52 0.35 9.38
CA VAL A 33 -4.59 1.08 8.69
C VAL A 33 -4.58 2.57 9.07
N ILE A 34 -4.39 2.90 10.35
CA ILE A 34 -4.25 4.30 10.82
C ILE A 34 -3.02 4.94 10.16
N ALA A 35 -1.88 4.27 10.15
CA ALA A 35 -0.68 4.80 9.50
C ALA A 35 -0.89 5.09 8.01
N PHE A 36 -1.59 4.21 7.29
CA PHE A 36 -1.90 4.39 5.88
C PHE A 36 -2.94 5.48 5.63
N SER A 37 -3.92 5.63 6.51
CA SER A 37 -4.96 6.67 6.36
C SER A 37 -4.41 8.09 6.45
N LEU A 38 -3.28 8.28 7.13
CA LEU A 38 -2.56 9.56 7.20
C LEU A 38 -1.64 9.81 6.00
N THR A 39 -1.47 8.84 5.08
CA THR A 39 -0.52 8.97 3.96
C THR A 39 -0.84 10.17 3.07
N PHE A 40 -2.08 10.36 2.64
CA PHE A 40 -2.44 11.46 1.75
C PHE A 40 -2.35 12.83 2.43
N PRO A 41 -2.90 13.06 3.63
CA PRO A 41 -2.69 14.31 4.35
C PRO A 41 -1.20 14.63 4.56
N SER A 42 -0.40 13.64 4.94
CA SER A 42 1.04 13.85 5.12
C SER A 42 1.79 14.08 3.81
N THR A 43 1.32 13.50 2.69
CA THR A 43 1.86 13.81 1.35
C THR A 43 1.54 15.24 0.96
N ALA A 44 0.31 15.73 1.23
CA ALA A 44 -0.07 17.11 0.98
C ALA A 44 0.82 18.08 1.80
N TRP A 45 1.06 17.80 3.07
CA TRP A 45 2.03 18.55 3.88
C TRP A 45 3.44 18.49 3.30
N GLY A 46 3.88 17.31 2.83
CA GLY A 46 5.19 17.17 2.18
C GLY A 46 5.35 18.04 0.96
N LEU A 47 4.28 18.22 0.16
CA LEU A 47 4.24 19.08 -1.01
C LEU A 47 4.34 20.58 -0.69
N GLU A 48 4.09 20.99 0.55
CA GLU A 48 4.36 22.37 0.99
C GLU A 48 5.87 22.70 1.01
N SER A 49 6.72 21.69 1.15
CA SER A 49 8.16 21.86 1.30
C SER A 49 8.98 21.34 0.12
N PHE A 50 8.47 20.37 -0.60
CA PHE A 50 9.20 19.67 -1.66
C PHE A 50 8.34 19.59 -2.91
N GLY A 51 8.94 19.67 -4.06
CA GLY A 51 8.29 19.28 -5.30
C GLY A 51 7.96 17.78 -5.32
N PRO A 52 7.06 17.33 -6.21
CA PRO A 52 6.55 15.95 -6.19
C PRO A 52 7.65 14.91 -6.41
N TRP A 53 8.62 15.17 -7.26
CA TRP A 53 9.73 14.26 -7.53
C TRP A 53 10.70 14.18 -6.36
N SER A 54 11.04 15.33 -5.74
CA SER A 54 11.86 15.40 -4.55
C SER A 54 11.21 14.68 -3.38
N LEU A 55 9.91 14.91 -3.15
CA LEU A 55 9.17 14.29 -2.07
C LEU A 55 9.20 12.76 -2.19
N VAL A 56 8.91 12.22 -3.38
CA VAL A 56 8.88 10.76 -3.60
C VAL A 56 10.27 10.15 -3.49
N ALA A 57 11.28 10.79 -4.05
CA ALA A 57 12.65 10.28 -4.01
C ALA A 57 13.22 10.33 -2.58
N VAL A 58 13.06 11.45 -1.87
CA VAL A 58 13.53 11.62 -0.49
C VAL A 58 12.84 10.64 0.46
N ARG A 59 11.49 10.48 0.38
CA ARG A 59 10.79 9.50 1.21
C ARG A 59 11.28 8.08 0.96
N GLY A 60 11.53 7.75 -0.33
CA GLY A 60 12.05 6.44 -0.73
C GLY A 60 13.43 6.17 -0.14
N VAL A 61 14.35 7.15 -0.22
CA VAL A 61 15.70 7.05 0.35
C VAL A 61 15.64 6.91 1.88
N LEU A 62 14.86 7.76 2.57
CA LEU A 62 14.74 7.70 4.03
C LEU A 62 14.19 6.34 4.50
N ALA A 63 13.12 5.86 3.88
CA ALA A 63 12.55 4.56 4.20
C ALA A 63 13.54 3.41 3.92
N ALA A 64 14.27 3.48 2.82
CA ALA A 64 15.25 2.46 2.42
C ALA A 64 16.48 2.43 3.33
N VAL A 65 16.97 3.59 3.78
CA VAL A 65 18.08 3.69 4.74
C VAL A 65 17.70 3.03 6.07
N VAL A 66 16.52 3.35 6.60
CA VAL A 66 16.03 2.74 7.85
C VAL A 66 15.77 1.25 7.67
N ALA A 67 15.14 0.82 6.58
CA ALA A 67 14.92 -0.59 6.27
C ALA A 67 16.24 -1.36 6.12
N GLY A 68 17.20 -0.79 5.39
CA GLY A 68 18.54 -1.36 5.22
C GLY A 68 19.28 -1.46 6.54
N GLY A 69 19.23 -0.42 7.37
CA GLY A 69 19.77 -0.44 8.73
C GLY A 69 19.18 -1.57 9.59
N CYS A 70 17.86 -1.76 9.55
CA CYS A 70 17.19 -2.88 10.24
C CYS A 70 17.62 -4.25 9.69
N LEU A 71 17.70 -4.41 8.35
CA LEU A 71 18.14 -5.67 7.74
C LEU A 71 19.59 -6.01 8.12
N LEU A 72 20.48 -5.02 8.16
CA LEU A 72 21.88 -5.18 8.56
C LEU A 72 22.00 -5.49 10.07
N ALA A 73 21.34 -4.72 10.93
CA ALA A 73 21.38 -4.90 12.39
C ALA A 73 20.86 -6.29 12.80
N LEU A 74 19.84 -6.78 12.13
CA LEU A 74 19.26 -8.10 12.35
C LEU A 74 19.96 -9.21 11.55
N ARG A 75 21.04 -8.88 10.85
CA ARG A 75 21.85 -9.81 10.04
C ARG A 75 21.01 -10.68 9.10
N VAL A 76 20.02 -10.07 8.46
CA VAL A 76 19.11 -10.77 7.53
C VAL A 76 19.88 -11.18 6.28
N ARG A 77 19.77 -12.47 5.92
CA ARG A 77 20.41 -12.99 4.71
C ARG A 77 19.81 -12.39 3.45
N LEU A 78 20.64 -12.16 2.44
CA LEU A 78 20.21 -11.69 1.12
C LEU A 78 19.12 -12.62 0.54
N PRO A 79 18.13 -12.06 -0.15
CA PRO A 79 17.07 -12.86 -0.77
C PRO A 79 17.64 -13.72 -1.89
N ALA A 80 17.13 -14.94 -2.03
CA ALA A 80 17.55 -15.83 -3.11
C ALA A 80 17.20 -15.18 -4.47
N ARG A 81 18.05 -15.37 -5.48
CA ARG A 81 17.89 -14.79 -6.83
C ARG A 81 16.50 -15.00 -7.44
N ARG A 82 15.87 -16.17 -7.18
CA ARG A 82 14.50 -16.49 -7.60
C ARG A 82 13.42 -15.54 -7.06
N HIS A 83 13.70 -14.79 -6.01
CA HIS A 83 12.75 -13.85 -5.40
C HIS A 83 12.94 -12.41 -5.88
N LEU A 84 14.06 -12.10 -6.55
CA LEU A 84 14.40 -10.74 -6.96
C LEU A 84 13.37 -10.15 -7.93
N ALA A 85 12.89 -10.92 -8.90
CA ALA A 85 11.87 -10.45 -9.83
C ALA A 85 10.56 -10.05 -9.11
N GLY A 86 10.11 -10.86 -8.14
CA GLY A 86 8.94 -10.50 -7.33
C GLY A 86 9.19 -9.28 -6.44
N LEU A 87 10.38 -9.17 -5.84
CA LEU A 87 10.77 -7.98 -5.07
C LEU A 87 10.84 -6.73 -5.96
N ALA A 88 11.30 -6.85 -7.20
CA ALA A 88 11.30 -5.75 -8.17
C ALA A 88 9.86 -5.29 -8.51
N VAL A 89 8.90 -6.21 -8.63
CA VAL A 89 7.47 -5.85 -8.82
C VAL A 89 6.93 -5.13 -7.59
N VAL A 90 7.26 -5.57 -6.37
CA VAL A 90 6.88 -4.85 -5.13
C VAL A 90 7.52 -3.48 -5.09
N ALA A 91 8.81 -3.37 -5.43
CA ALA A 91 9.55 -2.12 -5.48
C ALA A 91 8.93 -1.14 -6.49
N ALA A 92 8.69 -1.59 -7.72
CA ALA A 92 8.10 -0.76 -8.76
C ALA A 92 6.65 -0.36 -8.46
N GLY A 93 5.83 -1.26 -7.89
CA GLY A 93 4.42 -1.01 -7.64
C GLY A 93 4.16 -0.26 -6.34
N VAL A 94 4.68 -0.76 -5.21
CA VAL A 94 4.35 -0.24 -3.87
C VAL A 94 5.30 0.86 -3.41
N VAL A 95 6.61 0.73 -3.74
CA VAL A 95 7.62 1.67 -3.23
C VAL A 95 7.76 2.91 -4.11
N LEU A 96 7.72 2.76 -5.42
CA LEU A 96 7.90 3.85 -6.38
C LEU A 96 6.59 4.27 -7.05
N GLY A 97 5.93 3.37 -7.76
CA GLY A 97 4.82 3.70 -8.66
C GLY A 97 3.61 4.28 -7.92
N PHE A 98 3.12 3.61 -6.90
CA PHE A 98 1.98 4.11 -6.13
C PHE A 98 2.28 5.46 -5.46
N PRO A 99 3.38 5.64 -4.72
CA PRO A 99 3.70 6.95 -4.13
C PRO A 99 3.87 8.04 -5.16
N MET A 100 4.52 7.76 -6.30
CA MET A 100 4.74 8.73 -7.34
C MET A 100 3.44 9.21 -7.96
N LEU A 101 2.61 8.26 -8.41
CA LEU A 101 1.36 8.57 -9.08
C LEU A 101 0.36 9.27 -8.16
N THR A 102 0.29 8.86 -6.88
CA THR A 102 -0.56 9.54 -5.90
C THR A 102 -0.04 10.92 -5.52
N THR A 103 1.27 11.13 -5.44
CA THR A 103 1.85 12.46 -5.18
C THR A 103 1.57 13.41 -6.33
N LEU A 104 1.77 12.98 -7.59
CA LEU A 104 1.41 13.75 -8.77
C LEU A 104 -0.07 14.09 -8.84
N ALA A 105 -0.94 13.16 -8.46
CA ALA A 105 -2.38 13.41 -8.41
C ALA A 105 -2.73 14.50 -7.38
N LEU A 106 -2.05 14.53 -6.23
CA LEU A 106 -2.29 15.50 -5.16
C LEU A 106 -1.79 16.92 -5.49
N GLU A 107 -1.06 17.13 -6.59
CA GLU A 107 -0.75 18.49 -7.05
C GLU A 107 -2.00 19.26 -7.55
N THR A 108 -2.98 18.53 -8.07
CA THR A 108 -4.18 19.14 -8.69
C THR A 108 -5.49 18.53 -8.18
N SER A 109 -5.44 17.61 -7.23
CA SER A 109 -6.60 16.93 -6.62
C SER A 109 -6.57 17.03 -5.10
N THR A 110 -7.73 16.89 -4.47
CA THR A 110 -7.83 16.89 -3.01
C THR A 110 -7.47 15.53 -2.42
N THR A 111 -7.04 15.50 -1.15
CA THR A 111 -6.77 14.24 -0.45
C THR A 111 -8.04 13.42 -0.25
N ALA A 112 -9.18 14.08 -0.09
CA ALA A 112 -10.49 13.44 0.00
C ALA A 112 -10.86 12.70 -1.30
N HIS A 113 -10.64 13.35 -2.46
CA HIS A 113 -10.89 12.72 -3.77
C HIS A 113 -9.96 11.50 -3.97
N ALA A 114 -8.66 11.66 -3.72
CA ALA A 114 -7.70 10.57 -3.80
C ALA A 114 -8.05 9.39 -2.89
N ALA A 115 -8.51 9.66 -1.65
CA ALA A 115 -8.93 8.63 -0.70
C ALA A 115 -10.10 7.78 -1.20
N VAL A 116 -11.10 8.40 -1.84
CA VAL A 116 -12.27 7.69 -2.39
C VAL A 116 -11.84 6.80 -3.55
N VAL A 117 -11.05 7.32 -4.49
CA VAL A 117 -10.57 6.55 -5.65
C VAL A 117 -9.69 5.38 -5.19
N VAL A 118 -8.72 5.64 -4.32
CA VAL A 118 -7.80 4.61 -3.81
C VAL A 118 -8.52 3.62 -2.87
N GLY A 119 -9.70 3.96 -2.37
CA GLY A 119 -10.60 3.03 -1.68
C GLY A 119 -10.92 1.76 -2.48
N LEU A 120 -10.78 1.79 -3.82
CA LEU A 120 -10.89 0.59 -4.68
C LEU A 120 -9.69 -0.36 -4.60
N LEU A 121 -8.59 0.00 -3.95
CA LEU A 121 -7.37 -0.80 -3.95
C LEU A 121 -7.56 -2.25 -3.47
N PRO A 122 -8.33 -2.55 -2.41
CA PRO A 122 -8.58 -3.93 -2.00
C PRO A 122 -9.27 -4.75 -3.08
N LEU A 123 -10.21 -4.14 -3.80
CA LEU A 123 -10.94 -4.77 -4.90
C LEU A 123 -10.03 -5.03 -6.10
N THR A 124 -9.26 -4.02 -6.51
CA THR A 124 -8.29 -4.14 -7.59
C THR A 124 -7.26 -5.23 -7.28
N THR A 125 -6.76 -5.28 -6.03
CA THR A 125 -5.83 -6.33 -5.57
C THR A 125 -6.46 -7.72 -5.63
N ALA A 126 -7.74 -7.86 -5.27
CA ALA A 126 -8.45 -9.13 -5.34
C ALA A 126 -8.61 -9.60 -6.80
N VAL A 127 -8.90 -8.70 -7.75
CA VAL A 127 -8.94 -8.99 -9.19
C VAL A 127 -7.57 -9.46 -9.69
N PHE A 128 -6.49 -8.72 -9.38
CA PHE A 128 -5.12 -9.12 -9.75
C PHE A 128 -4.73 -10.48 -9.17
N SER A 129 -5.07 -10.73 -7.91
CA SER A 129 -4.82 -12.02 -7.27
C SER A 129 -5.56 -13.16 -7.96
N ALA A 130 -6.82 -12.96 -8.33
CA ALA A 130 -7.62 -13.95 -9.05
C ALA A 130 -7.01 -14.27 -10.44
N LEU A 131 -6.63 -13.23 -11.18
CA LEU A 131 -5.99 -13.39 -12.51
C LEU A 131 -4.64 -14.12 -12.38
N ARG A 132 -3.87 -13.80 -11.34
CA ARG A 132 -2.53 -14.38 -11.12
C ARG A 132 -2.56 -15.83 -10.65
N THR A 133 -3.56 -16.20 -9.86
CA THR A 133 -3.70 -17.55 -9.28
C THR A 133 -4.56 -18.49 -10.13
N GLY A 134 -5.28 -17.95 -11.13
CA GLY A 134 -6.26 -18.72 -11.91
C GLY A 134 -7.53 -19.10 -11.16
N VAL A 135 -7.69 -18.62 -9.91
CA VAL A 135 -8.92 -18.80 -9.13
C VAL A 135 -10.04 -18.04 -9.82
N ARG A 136 -11.19 -18.68 -10.04
CA ARG A 136 -12.37 -18.06 -10.65
C ARG A 136 -13.25 -17.47 -9.55
N PRO A 137 -13.31 -16.15 -9.38
CA PRO A 137 -14.21 -15.52 -8.42
C PRO A 137 -15.67 -15.77 -8.79
N SER A 138 -16.55 -15.73 -7.78
CA SER A 138 -17.98 -15.91 -7.95
C SER A 138 -18.60 -14.78 -8.81
N ARG A 139 -19.80 -15.03 -9.36
CA ARG A 139 -20.56 -13.98 -10.07
C ARG A 139 -20.85 -12.78 -9.16
N ARG A 140 -21.11 -13.03 -7.86
CA ARG A 140 -21.34 -11.97 -6.86
C ARG A 140 -20.12 -11.08 -6.70
N PHE A 141 -18.91 -11.67 -6.69
CA PHE A 141 -17.67 -10.92 -6.68
C PHE A 141 -17.58 -9.95 -7.87
N TRP A 142 -17.81 -10.42 -9.09
CA TRP A 142 -17.73 -9.58 -10.28
C TRP A 142 -18.79 -8.49 -10.32
N LEU A 143 -20.03 -8.78 -9.91
CA LEU A 143 -21.08 -7.77 -9.81
C LEU A 143 -20.74 -6.67 -8.81
N ALA A 144 -20.24 -7.03 -7.62
CA ALA A 144 -19.84 -6.06 -6.62
C ALA A 144 -18.58 -5.29 -7.05
N ALA A 145 -17.65 -5.93 -7.77
CA ALA A 145 -16.46 -5.28 -8.32
C ALA A 145 -16.84 -4.20 -9.34
N VAL A 146 -17.74 -4.53 -10.27
CA VAL A 146 -18.25 -3.58 -11.28
C VAL A 146 -19.03 -2.45 -10.60
N ALA A 147 -19.92 -2.76 -9.64
CA ALA A 147 -20.67 -1.75 -8.91
C ALA A 147 -19.76 -0.77 -8.16
N GLY A 148 -18.72 -1.27 -7.48
CA GLY A 148 -17.73 -0.42 -6.82
C GLY A 148 -16.96 0.46 -7.80
N ALA A 149 -16.52 -0.11 -8.94
CA ALA A 149 -15.84 0.66 -9.98
C ALA A 149 -16.75 1.75 -10.58
N VAL A 150 -18.01 1.42 -10.89
CA VAL A 150 -18.98 2.40 -11.39
C VAL A 150 -19.24 3.52 -10.38
N ALA A 151 -19.39 3.19 -9.09
CA ALA A 151 -19.58 4.18 -8.03
C ALA A 151 -18.40 5.18 -7.96
N VAL A 152 -17.16 4.70 -8.05
CA VAL A 152 -15.97 5.57 -8.03
C VAL A 152 -15.85 6.38 -9.31
N ILE A 153 -16.09 5.79 -10.49
CA ILE A 153 -16.06 6.52 -11.76
C ILE A 153 -17.12 7.63 -11.77
N ALA A 154 -18.35 7.33 -11.33
CA ALA A 154 -19.41 8.31 -11.23
C ALA A 154 -19.04 9.46 -10.27
N PHE A 155 -18.48 9.13 -9.10
CA PHE A 155 -17.96 10.12 -8.15
C PHE A 155 -16.86 10.99 -8.80
N THR A 156 -15.87 10.35 -9.43
CA THR A 156 -14.77 11.04 -10.11
C THR A 156 -15.30 12.02 -11.15
N LEU A 157 -16.19 11.58 -12.03
CA LEU A 157 -16.78 12.44 -13.07
C LEU A 157 -17.57 13.61 -12.46
N THR A 158 -18.33 13.39 -11.38
CA THR A 158 -19.07 14.49 -10.73
C THR A 158 -18.16 15.51 -10.08
N GLN A 159 -17.03 15.09 -9.51
CA GLN A 159 -16.06 15.99 -8.90
C GLN A 159 -15.21 16.74 -9.93
N SER A 160 -14.96 16.12 -11.08
CA SER A 160 -14.12 16.66 -12.15
C SER A 160 -14.90 17.42 -13.24
N GLY A 161 -16.15 17.77 -12.97
CA GLY A 161 -16.98 18.54 -13.91
C GLY A 161 -17.38 17.77 -15.18
N GLY A 162 -17.46 16.45 -15.12
CA GLY A 162 -17.93 15.58 -16.21
C GLY A 162 -16.82 14.99 -17.11
N ALA A 163 -15.56 15.32 -16.87
CA ALA A 163 -14.41 14.77 -17.61
C ALA A 163 -13.36 14.20 -16.65
N LEU A 164 -12.67 13.17 -17.08
CA LEU A 164 -11.52 12.66 -16.32
C LEU A 164 -10.32 13.61 -16.44
N THR A 165 -9.68 13.87 -15.31
CA THR A 165 -8.49 14.70 -15.22
C THR A 165 -7.21 13.87 -15.29
N THR A 166 -6.06 14.52 -15.44
CA THR A 166 -4.75 13.86 -15.33
C THR A 166 -4.56 13.24 -13.94
N ALA A 167 -5.05 13.91 -12.87
CA ALA A 167 -5.00 13.38 -11.51
C ALA A 167 -5.77 12.06 -11.39
N ASP A 168 -6.96 11.97 -12.00
CA ASP A 168 -7.75 10.73 -12.01
C ASP A 168 -7.01 9.60 -12.73
N GLY A 169 -6.37 9.92 -13.86
CA GLY A 169 -5.52 8.97 -14.60
C GLY A 169 -4.37 8.46 -13.73
N CYS A 170 -3.69 9.36 -12.99
CA CYS A 170 -2.65 8.99 -12.04
C CYS A 170 -3.19 8.10 -10.91
N LEU A 171 -4.35 8.40 -10.33
CA LEU A 171 -4.95 7.60 -9.26
C LEU A 171 -5.34 6.20 -9.74
N PHE A 172 -5.96 6.07 -10.92
CA PHE A 172 -6.29 4.76 -11.49
C PHE A 172 -5.02 3.96 -11.83
N ALA A 173 -3.99 4.59 -12.39
CA ALA A 173 -2.71 3.94 -12.63
C ALA A 173 -2.06 3.49 -11.30
N ALA A 174 -2.14 4.31 -10.25
CA ALA A 174 -1.65 3.97 -8.92
C ALA A 174 -2.32 2.71 -8.35
N LEU A 175 -3.66 2.56 -8.54
CA LEU A 175 -4.38 1.34 -8.15
C LEU A 175 -3.81 0.10 -8.83
N LEU A 176 -3.56 0.17 -10.13
CA LEU A 176 -3.09 -0.98 -10.91
C LEU A 176 -1.68 -1.41 -10.50
N VAL A 177 -0.74 -0.46 -10.41
CA VAL A 177 0.65 -0.77 -10.05
C VAL A 177 0.76 -1.24 -8.60
N CYS A 178 -0.01 -0.65 -7.68
CA CYS A 178 -0.04 -1.06 -6.28
C CYS A 178 -0.66 -2.46 -6.12
N ALA A 179 -1.76 -2.75 -6.82
CA ALA A 179 -2.40 -4.07 -6.80
C ALA A 179 -1.47 -5.17 -7.31
N ALA A 180 -0.70 -4.91 -8.37
CA ALA A 180 0.33 -5.83 -8.86
C ALA A 180 1.40 -6.07 -7.78
N GLY A 181 1.91 -4.99 -7.16
CA GLY A 181 2.90 -5.06 -6.10
C GLY A 181 2.39 -5.78 -4.85
N TYR A 182 1.15 -5.52 -4.41
CA TYR A 182 0.53 -6.21 -3.27
C TYR A 182 0.32 -7.71 -3.55
N THR A 183 -0.07 -8.06 -4.76
CA THR A 183 -0.25 -9.47 -5.16
C THR A 183 1.08 -10.23 -5.08
N GLU A 184 2.16 -9.68 -5.63
CA GLU A 184 3.50 -10.29 -5.54
C GLU A 184 4.06 -10.24 -4.11
N GLY A 185 3.85 -9.14 -3.39
CA GLY A 185 4.23 -9.02 -1.98
C GLY A 185 3.56 -10.08 -1.10
N GLY A 186 2.26 -10.31 -1.30
CA GLY A 186 1.52 -11.38 -0.63
C GLY A 186 2.03 -12.78 -0.97
N ARG A 187 2.45 -13.02 -2.22
CA ARG A 187 3.09 -14.28 -2.63
C ARG A 187 4.44 -14.47 -1.93
N LEU A 188 5.28 -13.44 -1.89
CA LEU A 188 6.59 -13.48 -1.24
C LEU A 188 6.46 -13.62 0.29
N ALA A 189 5.44 -13.03 0.90
CA ALA A 189 5.19 -13.14 2.35
C ALA A 189 4.87 -14.57 2.81
N ARG A 190 4.60 -15.50 1.89
CA ARG A 190 4.45 -16.94 2.21
C ARG A 190 5.81 -17.65 2.37
N VAL A 191 6.89 -17.08 1.87
CA VAL A 191 8.23 -17.70 1.83
C VAL A 191 9.29 -16.92 2.59
N MET A 192 8.99 -15.68 2.97
CA MET A 192 9.83 -14.84 3.84
C MET A 192 8.96 -13.92 4.70
N PRO A 193 9.44 -13.44 5.85
CA PRO A 193 8.70 -12.49 6.69
C PRO A 193 8.29 -11.23 5.90
N GLY A 194 7.03 -10.79 6.02
CA GLY A 194 6.49 -9.68 5.24
C GLY A 194 7.29 -8.36 5.39
N TRP A 195 7.84 -8.08 6.58
CA TRP A 195 8.70 -6.92 6.79
C TRP A 195 10.01 -6.98 5.98
N GLN A 196 10.53 -8.20 5.73
CA GLN A 196 11.71 -8.39 4.89
C GLN A 196 11.37 -8.18 3.41
N VAL A 197 10.15 -8.53 2.98
CA VAL A 197 9.68 -8.25 1.62
C VAL A 197 9.76 -6.76 1.34
N ILE A 198 9.16 -5.95 2.23
CA ILE A 198 9.17 -4.49 2.04
C ILE A 198 10.57 -3.88 2.27
N GLY A 199 11.31 -4.39 3.25
CA GLY A 199 12.68 -3.95 3.52
C GLY A 199 13.61 -4.16 2.32
N TRP A 200 13.58 -5.33 1.70
CA TRP A 200 14.36 -5.61 0.49
C TRP A 200 13.86 -4.85 -0.74
N ALA A 201 12.54 -4.67 -0.88
CA ALA A 201 11.99 -3.85 -1.96
C ALA A 201 12.45 -2.38 -1.86
N LEU A 202 12.46 -1.81 -0.66
CA LEU A 202 12.99 -0.47 -0.39
C LEU A 202 14.48 -0.36 -0.73
N VAL A 203 15.30 -1.29 -0.26
CA VAL A 203 16.75 -1.31 -0.53
C VAL A 203 17.03 -1.46 -2.03
N LEU A 204 16.26 -2.29 -2.75
CA LEU A 204 16.36 -2.43 -4.20
C LEU A 204 16.06 -1.14 -4.97
N CYS A 205 15.31 -0.21 -4.39
CA CYS A 205 15.02 1.09 -5.01
C CYS A 205 16.15 2.10 -4.84
N LEU A 206 17.11 1.91 -3.89
CA LEU A 206 18.18 2.89 -3.62
C LEU A 206 18.98 3.30 -4.86
N PRO A 207 19.41 2.38 -5.75
CA PRO A 207 20.17 2.77 -6.94
C PRO A 207 19.41 3.72 -7.88
N LEU A 208 18.07 3.71 -7.82
CA LEU A 208 17.23 4.64 -8.57
C LEU A 208 16.83 5.86 -7.74
N SER A 209 16.44 5.65 -6.48
CA SER A 209 15.91 6.73 -5.62
C SER A 209 16.99 7.73 -5.21
N VAL A 210 18.26 7.32 -5.01
CA VAL A 210 19.33 8.22 -4.61
C VAL A 210 19.71 9.20 -5.75
N PRO A 211 19.99 8.76 -6.99
CA PRO A 211 20.20 9.69 -8.10
C PRO A 211 18.97 10.55 -8.38
N ALA A 212 17.76 9.96 -8.33
CA ALA A 212 16.52 10.71 -8.52
C ALA A 212 16.36 11.82 -7.46
N ALA A 213 16.67 11.54 -6.19
CA ALA A 213 16.64 12.56 -5.13
C ALA A 213 17.67 13.68 -5.40
N ALA A 214 18.89 13.33 -5.80
CA ALA A 214 19.91 14.33 -6.11
C ALA A 214 19.49 15.24 -7.27
N VAL A 215 18.95 14.67 -8.34
CA VAL A 215 18.46 15.43 -9.50
C VAL A 215 17.26 16.27 -9.15
N ALA A 216 16.24 15.69 -8.49
CA ALA A 216 15.02 16.39 -8.14
C ALA A 216 15.31 17.57 -7.19
N LEU A 217 16.11 17.38 -6.15
CA LEU A 217 16.48 18.44 -5.22
C LEU A 217 17.32 19.55 -5.86
N ALA A 218 18.00 19.28 -6.97
CA ALA A 218 18.73 20.29 -7.73
C ALA A 218 17.82 21.14 -8.64
N HIS A 219 16.64 20.62 -9.01
CA HIS A 219 15.75 21.25 -9.98
C HIS A 219 14.43 21.76 -9.40
N GLU A 220 13.96 21.16 -8.32
CA GLU A 220 12.74 21.56 -7.64
C GLU A 220 13.04 22.49 -6.46
N PRO A 221 12.23 23.53 -6.23
CA PRO A 221 12.40 24.40 -5.07
C PRO A 221 12.12 23.63 -3.77
N VAL A 222 12.92 23.91 -2.75
CA VAL A 222 12.75 23.33 -1.40
C VAL A 222 12.54 24.46 -0.41
N HIS A 223 11.37 24.49 0.22
CA HIS A 223 11.00 25.46 1.26
C HIS A 223 10.62 24.74 2.54
N LEU A 224 11.59 24.48 3.41
CA LEU A 224 11.38 23.68 4.60
C LEU A 224 10.38 24.35 5.57
N THR A 225 9.25 23.67 5.77
CA THR A 225 8.24 24.02 6.78
C THR A 225 8.13 22.92 7.83
N GLY A 226 7.61 23.23 9.01
CA GLY A 226 7.37 22.22 10.04
C GLY A 226 6.42 21.12 9.56
N HIS A 227 5.33 21.49 8.86
CA HIS A 227 4.39 20.54 8.27
C HIS A 227 5.04 19.68 7.19
N GLY A 228 5.81 20.31 6.27
CA GLY A 228 6.48 19.58 5.21
C GLY A 228 7.48 18.54 5.70
N ILE A 229 8.28 18.89 6.71
CA ILE A 229 9.21 17.94 7.36
C ILE A 229 8.43 16.82 8.04
N ALA A 230 7.39 17.14 8.82
CA ALA A 230 6.55 16.13 9.47
C ALA A 230 5.87 15.22 8.44
N GLY A 231 5.38 15.79 7.33
CA GLY A 231 4.79 15.05 6.21
C GLY A 231 5.75 14.04 5.60
N VAL A 232 6.95 14.48 5.21
CA VAL A 232 8.00 13.59 4.65
C VAL A 232 8.39 12.49 5.61
N LEU A 233 8.63 12.82 6.88
CA LEU A 233 8.98 11.83 7.88
C LEU A 233 7.86 10.81 8.09
N TRP A 234 6.60 11.27 8.12
CA TRP A 234 5.48 10.35 8.26
C TRP A 234 5.33 9.42 7.05
N VAL A 235 5.34 9.95 5.83
CA VAL A 235 5.18 9.10 4.64
C VAL A 235 6.34 8.14 4.45
N ALA A 236 7.56 8.51 4.85
CA ALA A 236 8.73 7.65 4.76
C ALA A 236 8.74 6.58 5.87
N LEU A 237 8.68 7.01 7.12
CA LEU A 237 8.93 6.16 8.28
C LEU A 237 7.63 5.61 8.88
N GLY A 238 6.60 6.44 9.00
CA GLY A 238 5.30 6.08 9.58
C GLY A 238 4.50 5.17 8.64
N SER A 239 4.32 5.58 7.40
CA SER A 239 3.48 4.85 6.43
C SER A 239 4.26 3.78 5.67
N GLN A 240 5.32 4.16 4.96
CA GLN A 240 6.00 3.28 4.00
C GLN A 240 6.88 2.21 4.66
N PHE A 241 7.39 2.43 5.86
CA PHE A 241 8.17 1.42 6.58
C PHE A 241 7.42 0.86 7.79
N ALA A 242 7.25 1.61 8.87
CA ALA A 242 6.66 1.11 10.12
C ALA A 242 5.20 0.63 9.92
N GLY A 243 4.39 1.39 9.17
CA GLY A 243 3.03 1.03 8.85
C GLY A 243 2.92 -0.32 8.14
N LEU A 244 3.77 -0.55 7.13
CA LEU A 244 3.82 -1.84 6.44
C LEU A 244 4.34 -2.97 7.33
N VAL A 245 5.32 -2.71 8.20
CA VAL A 245 5.82 -3.72 9.15
C VAL A 245 4.71 -4.18 10.10
N VAL A 246 4.01 -3.25 10.75
CA VAL A 246 2.93 -3.61 11.69
C VAL A 246 1.73 -4.21 10.97
N TRP A 247 1.40 -3.71 9.77
CA TRP A 247 0.36 -4.25 8.91
C TRP A 247 0.61 -5.73 8.56
N TYR A 248 1.80 -6.06 8.05
CA TYR A 248 2.13 -7.44 7.69
C TYR A 248 2.17 -8.38 8.91
N ARG A 249 2.63 -7.89 10.07
CA ARG A 249 2.57 -8.67 11.32
C ARG A 249 1.12 -8.93 11.73
N GLY A 250 0.30 -7.89 11.75
CA GLY A 250 -1.12 -8.00 12.05
C GLY A 250 -1.83 -8.97 11.10
N MET A 251 -1.62 -8.81 9.81
CA MET A 251 -2.19 -9.68 8.78
C MET A 251 -1.77 -11.15 8.94
N ALA A 252 -0.52 -11.42 9.30
CA ALA A 252 -0.03 -12.77 9.57
C ALA A 252 -0.72 -13.39 10.79
N ALA A 253 -1.03 -12.61 11.82
CA ALA A 253 -1.64 -13.08 13.06
C ALA A 253 -3.16 -13.29 12.94
N VAL A 254 -3.89 -12.38 12.25
CA VAL A 254 -5.37 -12.46 12.16
C VAL A 254 -5.86 -13.11 10.87
N GLY A 255 -5.00 -13.26 9.87
CA GLY A 255 -5.31 -13.72 8.52
C GLY A 255 -5.77 -12.61 7.57
N ILE A 256 -5.55 -12.83 6.28
CA ILE A 256 -5.85 -11.87 5.21
C ILE A 256 -7.31 -11.37 5.24
N PRO A 257 -8.36 -12.22 5.39
CA PRO A 257 -9.74 -11.75 5.34
C PRO A 257 -10.08 -10.73 6.44
N ARG A 258 -9.62 -10.97 7.69
CA ARG A 258 -9.85 -10.03 8.80
C ARG A 258 -9.06 -8.74 8.66
N ALA A 259 -7.80 -8.82 8.26
CA ALA A 259 -6.99 -7.65 8.01
C ALA A 259 -7.61 -6.77 6.90
N SER A 260 -8.07 -7.37 5.80
CA SER A 260 -8.75 -6.66 4.72
C SER A 260 -10.04 -5.96 5.18
N GLN A 261 -10.79 -6.54 6.14
CA GLN A 261 -11.95 -5.85 6.73
C GLN A 261 -11.55 -4.60 7.51
N LEU A 262 -10.44 -4.63 8.25
CA LEU A 262 -9.94 -3.44 8.95
C LEU A 262 -9.51 -2.36 7.95
N GLN A 263 -8.91 -2.75 6.83
CA GLN A 263 -8.49 -1.80 5.79
C GLN A 263 -9.66 -1.04 5.15
N LEU A 264 -10.89 -1.54 5.24
CA LEU A 264 -12.07 -0.82 4.79
C LEU A 264 -12.30 0.50 5.55
N ALA A 265 -11.75 0.65 6.75
CA ALA A 265 -11.82 1.91 7.48
C ALA A 265 -10.89 3.01 6.92
N GLN A 266 -9.87 2.62 6.13
CA GLN A 266 -8.84 3.57 5.66
C GLN A 266 -9.39 4.78 4.91
N PRO A 267 -10.24 4.65 3.88
CA PRO A 267 -10.76 5.81 3.17
C PRO A 267 -11.54 6.78 4.07
N LEU A 268 -12.38 6.24 4.96
CA LEU A 268 -13.14 7.07 5.90
C LEU A 268 -12.25 7.79 6.90
N LEU A 269 -11.24 7.12 7.44
CA LEU A 269 -10.23 7.75 8.31
C LEU A 269 -9.46 8.83 7.55
N THR A 270 -9.10 8.59 6.28
CA THR A 270 -8.42 9.62 5.47
C THR A 270 -9.30 10.86 5.29
N LEU A 271 -10.60 10.71 5.03
CA LEU A 271 -11.52 11.85 4.98
C LEU A 271 -11.55 12.64 6.28
N VAL A 272 -11.58 11.94 7.43
CA VAL A 272 -11.52 12.59 8.74
C VAL A 272 -10.21 13.38 8.89
N TRP A 273 -9.07 12.79 8.58
CA TRP A 273 -7.77 13.46 8.65
C TRP A 273 -7.66 14.62 7.68
N SER A 274 -8.20 14.50 6.46
CA SER A 274 -8.21 15.59 5.47
C SER A 274 -8.98 16.82 6.01
N ALA A 275 -10.13 16.59 6.65
CA ALA A 275 -10.88 17.67 7.28
C ALA A 275 -10.15 18.28 8.47
N LEU A 276 -9.59 17.45 9.36
CA LEU A 276 -8.98 17.91 10.61
C LEU A 276 -7.61 18.56 10.43
N LEU A 277 -6.78 18.01 9.54
CA LEU A 277 -5.38 18.42 9.38
C LEU A 277 -5.17 19.44 8.26
N LEU A 278 -5.97 19.35 7.19
CA LEU A 278 -5.84 20.21 6.02
C LEU A 278 -6.99 21.22 5.89
N GLY A 279 -8.02 21.12 6.73
CA GLY A 279 -9.21 21.96 6.62
C GLY A 279 -9.98 21.74 5.33
N GLU A 280 -9.82 20.57 4.67
CA GLU A 280 -10.54 20.28 3.43
C GLU A 280 -12.05 20.20 3.67
N HIS A 281 -12.80 20.94 2.87
CA HIS A 281 -14.26 20.82 2.80
C HIS A 281 -14.64 19.90 1.65
N PHE A 282 -15.36 18.85 1.94
CA PHE A 282 -15.85 17.91 0.93
C PHE A 282 -17.36 17.79 0.96
N THR A 283 -17.93 17.53 -0.20
CA THR A 283 -19.37 17.32 -0.35
C THR A 283 -19.78 15.97 0.27
N ALA A 284 -21.05 15.81 0.60
CA ALA A 284 -21.59 14.53 1.07
C ALA A 284 -21.34 13.37 0.08
N ALA A 285 -21.08 13.66 -1.19
CA ALA A 285 -20.75 12.67 -2.20
C ALA A 285 -19.50 11.85 -1.84
N ALA A 286 -18.46 12.46 -1.25
CA ALA A 286 -17.22 11.76 -0.88
C ALA A 286 -17.45 10.64 0.16
N PRO A 287 -18.01 10.91 1.36
CA PRO A 287 -18.25 9.86 2.34
C PRO A 287 -19.31 8.85 1.87
N LEU A 288 -20.34 9.27 1.11
CA LEU A 288 -21.35 8.35 0.58
C LEU A 288 -20.73 7.38 -0.43
N THR A 289 -19.87 7.86 -1.34
CA THR A 289 -19.18 6.99 -2.29
C THR A 289 -18.19 6.07 -1.57
N ALA A 290 -17.44 6.58 -0.59
CA ALA A 290 -16.58 5.74 0.23
C ALA A 290 -17.35 4.61 0.89
N VAL A 291 -18.49 4.88 1.52
CA VAL A 291 -19.36 3.86 2.13
C VAL A 291 -19.91 2.88 1.06
N ALA A 292 -20.33 3.35 -0.10
CA ALA A 292 -20.81 2.48 -1.18
C ALA A 292 -19.71 1.51 -1.66
N VAL A 293 -18.47 2.01 -1.85
CA VAL A 293 -17.30 1.18 -2.18
C VAL A 293 -17.03 0.14 -1.09
N LEU A 294 -17.08 0.56 0.19
CA LEU A 294 -16.86 -0.35 1.33
C LEU A 294 -17.89 -1.48 1.37
N VAL A 295 -19.16 -1.17 1.08
CA VAL A 295 -20.24 -2.17 1.00
C VAL A 295 -19.94 -3.15 -0.15
N CYS A 296 -19.57 -2.66 -1.33
CA CYS A 296 -19.20 -3.52 -2.46
C CYS A 296 -18.02 -4.46 -2.10
N ILE A 297 -16.99 -3.94 -1.44
CA ILE A 297 -15.85 -4.76 -1.02
C ILE A 297 -16.27 -5.79 0.04
N ALA A 298 -17.09 -5.41 1.02
CA ALA A 298 -17.60 -6.33 2.04
C ALA A 298 -18.42 -7.49 1.43
N VAL A 299 -19.20 -7.21 0.37
CA VAL A 299 -19.92 -8.24 -0.39
C VAL A 299 -18.97 -9.18 -1.11
N THR A 300 -17.90 -8.66 -1.74
CA THR A 300 -16.90 -9.51 -2.42
C THR A 300 -16.15 -10.44 -1.48
N GLN A 301 -15.93 -10.02 -0.24
CA GLN A 301 -15.21 -10.83 0.76
C GLN A 301 -16.04 -11.98 1.36
N ARG A 302 -17.38 -11.88 1.24
CA ARG A 302 -18.31 -12.92 1.74
C ARG A 302 -18.73 -13.92 0.66
N SER A 303 -18.33 -13.71 -0.57
CA SER A 303 -18.66 -14.53 -1.74
C SER A 303 -17.50 -15.41 -2.20
#